data_166299d24f3d3dde6a0aa2d3e06e96f8
#
_entry.id   166299d24f3d3dde6a0aa2d3e06e96f8
#
_cell.length_a   1.000
_cell.length_b   1.000
_cell.length_c   1.000
_cell.angle_alpha   90.00
_cell.angle_beta   90.00
_cell.angle_gamma   90.00
#
_symmetry.space_group_name_H-M   'P 1'
#
loop_
_entity.id
_entity.type
_entity.pdbx_description
1 polymer ?
#
loop_
_entity_poly.entity_id
_entity_poly.type
_entity_poly.pdbx_seq_one_letter_code
_entity_poly.pdbx_strand_id
1 'polypeptide(L)'
;ISEYFAKEAGVPCVMNIWTGDGFKDVPADRMGPRLRYRDSIEQILSEPYDRKLVKPCVESKVFGIGVESYTVGSAEFTLSFAAQHEGCMPLMDNGHYHPTEYVSDKIPAMLCFYPEFALHITRGVRWDSDHVLLLDDETKEMAKEIVRNDALDRVYMALDYFDASINRVLALATGFRSWQKALLTALCTPNEMLKELQDTNQLGKLMVMHEAVKMLPIGEIWEEYCRREGVCDDLHFYDEIERYEREVLTKRG
;
A
#
# COMPACT_ATOMS: atom_id res chain seq x y z
N ILE A 1 17.48 -5.56 -13.76
CA ILE A 1 17.25 -6.12 -12.42
C ILE A 1 15.77 -6.47 -12.24
N SER A 2 14.82 -5.53 -12.45
CA SER A 2 13.38 -5.76 -12.28
C SER A 2 12.83 -6.91 -13.13
N GLU A 3 13.23 -7.01 -14.41
CA GLU A 3 12.86 -8.15 -15.27
C GLU A 3 13.40 -9.50 -14.74
N TYR A 4 14.60 -9.50 -14.18
CA TYR A 4 15.16 -10.69 -13.57
C TYR A 4 14.31 -11.15 -12.39
N PHE A 5 14.00 -10.24 -11.46
CA PHE A 5 13.14 -10.55 -10.32
C PHE A 5 11.75 -11.02 -10.75
N ALA A 6 11.15 -10.38 -11.75
CA ALA A 6 9.85 -10.78 -12.25
C ALA A 6 9.86 -12.21 -12.82
N LYS A 7 10.91 -12.57 -13.56
CA LYS A 7 11.08 -13.94 -14.11
C LYS A 7 11.27 -14.98 -13.02
N GLU A 8 12.11 -14.69 -12.01
CA GLU A 8 12.36 -15.60 -10.89
C GLU A 8 11.13 -15.76 -9.99
N ALA A 9 10.40 -14.67 -9.74
CA ALA A 9 9.20 -14.68 -8.89
C ALA A 9 7.95 -15.19 -9.62
N GLY A 10 7.94 -15.21 -10.95
CA GLY A 10 6.77 -15.58 -11.75
C GLY A 10 5.63 -14.56 -11.72
N VAL A 11 5.88 -13.34 -11.23
CA VAL A 11 4.93 -12.23 -11.15
C VAL A 11 5.58 -10.93 -11.60
N PRO A 12 4.81 -9.93 -12.08
CA PRO A 12 5.37 -8.64 -12.45
C PRO A 12 6.09 -7.97 -11.28
N CYS A 13 7.22 -7.34 -11.57
CA CYS A 13 7.95 -6.52 -10.60
C CYS A 13 7.47 -5.06 -10.70
N VAL A 14 6.96 -4.52 -9.63
CA VAL A 14 6.66 -3.08 -9.52
C VAL A 14 7.97 -2.33 -9.29
N MET A 15 8.26 -1.36 -10.15
CA MET A 15 9.46 -0.52 -10.07
C MET A 15 9.05 0.87 -9.59
N ASN A 16 9.28 1.13 -8.31
CA ASN A 16 8.95 2.42 -7.71
C ASN A 16 9.98 3.49 -8.07
N ILE A 17 9.50 4.64 -8.55
CA ILE A 17 10.28 5.85 -8.81
C ILE A 17 9.83 6.91 -7.80
N TRP A 18 10.73 7.28 -6.92
CA TRP A 18 10.48 8.21 -5.85
C TRP A 18 11.60 9.22 -5.72
N THR A 19 11.28 10.44 -5.28
CA THR A 19 12.27 11.45 -4.89
C THR A 19 11.87 12.15 -3.61
N GLY A 20 12.82 12.29 -2.69
CA GLY A 20 12.68 13.13 -1.50
C GLY A 20 13.12 14.58 -1.72
N ASP A 21 13.46 14.97 -2.96
CA ASP A 21 13.95 16.29 -3.28
C ASP A 21 12.94 17.40 -3.04
N GLY A 22 13.44 18.51 -2.58
CA GLY A 22 12.74 19.76 -2.40
C GLY A 22 13.74 20.91 -2.29
N PHE A 23 13.31 22.07 -1.81
CA PHE A 23 14.18 23.19 -1.52
C PHE A 23 14.09 23.54 -0.03
N LYS A 24 15.26 23.80 0.60
CA LYS A 24 15.35 23.82 2.06
C LYS A 24 14.72 25.05 2.73
N ASP A 25 14.64 26.17 2.03
CA ASP A 25 14.16 27.42 2.61
C ASP A 25 13.17 28.11 1.66
N VAL A 26 13.31 29.39 1.41
CA VAL A 26 12.42 30.16 0.55
C VAL A 26 12.74 29.92 -0.93
N PRO A 27 11.99 29.09 -1.65
CA PRO A 27 12.29 28.79 -3.05
C PRO A 27 11.86 29.95 -3.95
N ALA A 28 12.73 30.35 -4.87
CA ALA A 28 12.39 31.27 -5.94
C ALA A 28 11.73 30.57 -7.15
N ASP A 29 11.98 29.28 -7.31
CA ASP A 29 11.46 28.46 -8.41
C ASP A 29 11.07 27.06 -7.90
N ARG A 30 9.81 26.69 -8.04
CA ARG A 30 9.28 25.36 -7.75
C ARG A 30 8.92 24.58 -9.02
N MET A 31 8.92 25.23 -10.17
CA MET A 31 8.59 24.61 -11.45
C MET A 31 9.81 23.93 -12.08
N GLY A 32 10.96 24.60 -12.12
CA GLY A 32 12.18 24.07 -12.73
C GLY A 32 12.61 22.72 -12.18
N PRO A 33 12.68 22.49 -10.85
CA PRO A 33 12.95 21.18 -10.28
C PRO A 33 11.95 20.09 -10.73
N ARG A 34 10.66 20.42 -10.83
CA ARG A 34 9.63 19.49 -11.29
C ARG A 34 9.77 19.15 -12.77
N LEU A 35 10.13 20.12 -13.61
CA LEU A 35 10.43 19.85 -15.02
C LEU A 35 11.62 18.89 -15.17
N ARG A 36 12.70 19.09 -14.42
CA ARG A 36 13.85 18.19 -14.42
C ARG A 36 13.49 16.79 -13.93
N TYR A 37 12.65 16.68 -12.90
CA TYR A 37 12.16 15.39 -12.41
C TYR A 37 11.30 14.69 -13.46
N ARG A 38 10.37 15.41 -14.10
CA ARG A 38 9.61 14.90 -15.24
C ARG A 38 10.52 14.36 -16.32
N ASP A 39 11.48 15.16 -16.79
CA ASP A 39 12.40 14.79 -17.85
C ASP A 39 13.24 13.55 -17.47
N SER A 40 13.61 13.42 -16.19
CA SER A 40 14.32 12.26 -15.67
C SER A 40 13.46 10.99 -15.68
N ILE A 41 12.19 11.08 -15.28
CA ILE A 41 11.27 9.93 -15.34
C ILE A 41 11.02 9.53 -16.79
N GLU A 42 10.81 10.51 -17.69
CA GLU A 42 10.64 10.25 -19.11
C GLU A 42 11.85 9.51 -19.73
N GLN A 43 13.08 9.87 -19.32
CA GLN A 43 14.29 9.16 -19.73
C GLN A 43 14.30 7.72 -19.20
N ILE A 44 13.95 7.50 -17.93
CA ILE A 44 13.85 6.15 -17.36
C ILE A 44 12.84 5.30 -18.13
N LEU A 45 11.66 5.87 -18.42
CA LEU A 45 10.59 5.16 -19.12
C LEU A 45 10.87 4.95 -20.62
N SER A 46 11.81 5.70 -21.22
CA SER A 46 12.22 5.54 -22.61
C SER A 46 13.14 4.34 -22.83
N GLU A 47 13.76 3.81 -21.78
CA GLU A 47 14.58 2.60 -21.86
C GLU A 47 13.71 1.38 -22.21
N PRO A 48 14.17 0.49 -23.09
CA PRO A 48 13.42 -0.70 -23.46
C PRO A 48 13.28 -1.67 -22.27
N TYR A 49 12.07 -2.07 -21.97
CA TYR A 49 11.77 -3.11 -20.97
C TYR A 49 10.50 -3.89 -21.35
N ASP A 50 10.37 -5.09 -20.83
CA ASP A 50 9.15 -5.89 -21.01
C ASP A 50 8.04 -5.40 -20.06
N ARG A 51 7.04 -4.73 -20.63
CA ARG A 51 5.87 -4.17 -19.89
C ARG A 51 5.02 -5.22 -19.17
N LYS A 52 5.18 -6.51 -19.52
CA LYS A 52 4.52 -7.60 -18.80
C LYS A 52 5.27 -7.98 -17.52
N LEU A 53 6.58 -7.75 -17.51
CA LEU A 53 7.45 -8.11 -16.40
C LEU A 53 7.72 -6.93 -15.46
N VAL A 54 7.73 -5.70 -15.97
CA VAL A 54 8.05 -4.51 -15.17
C VAL A 54 6.91 -3.52 -15.23
N LYS A 55 6.46 -3.09 -14.06
CA LYS A 55 5.40 -2.10 -13.84
C LYS A 55 6.01 -0.87 -13.17
N PRO A 56 6.44 0.15 -13.94
CA PRO A 56 6.91 1.40 -13.36
C PRO A 56 5.79 2.15 -12.66
N CYS A 57 6.10 2.74 -11.53
CA CYS A 57 5.19 3.64 -10.83
C CYS A 57 5.93 4.84 -10.25
N VAL A 58 5.19 5.92 -10.01
CA VAL A 58 5.69 7.15 -9.40
C VAL A 58 5.00 7.38 -8.08
N GLU A 59 5.80 7.48 -7.02
CA GLU A 59 5.30 7.66 -5.66
C GLU A 59 5.26 9.12 -5.26
N SER A 60 4.17 9.52 -4.62
CA SER A 60 4.01 10.86 -4.06
C SER A 60 4.53 10.97 -2.64
N LYS A 61 4.98 12.18 -2.30
CA LYS A 61 5.38 12.58 -0.94
C LYS A 61 4.66 13.87 -0.56
N VAL A 62 4.42 14.08 0.73
CA VAL A 62 3.73 15.29 1.23
C VAL A 62 4.67 16.48 1.25
N PHE A 63 5.89 16.28 1.75
CA PHE A 63 6.97 17.26 1.84
C PHE A 63 8.32 16.58 1.66
N GLY A 64 9.39 17.36 1.46
CA GLY A 64 10.74 16.83 1.28
C GLY A 64 11.30 16.17 2.54
N ILE A 65 12.41 15.47 2.38
CA ILE A 65 13.13 14.85 3.49
C ILE A 65 13.83 15.93 4.31
N GLY A 66 13.60 15.92 5.62
CA GLY A 66 14.28 16.80 6.56
C GLY A 66 13.66 18.20 6.62
N VAL A 67 14.33 19.21 6.10
CA VAL A 67 13.97 20.63 6.25
C VAL A 67 13.49 21.29 4.96
N GLU A 68 13.16 20.52 3.96
CA GLU A 68 12.66 21.03 2.68
C GLU A 68 11.29 21.71 2.85
N SER A 69 11.12 22.87 2.22
CA SER A 69 9.89 23.65 2.27
C SER A 69 8.78 23.13 1.34
N TYR A 70 9.12 22.23 0.43
CA TYR A 70 8.19 21.53 -0.47
C TYR A 70 8.85 20.27 -1.02
N THR A 71 8.06 19.36 -1.56
CA THR A 71 8.56 18.21 -2.32
C THR A 71 8.39 18.42 -3.82
N VAL A 72 9.34 17.93 -4.61
CA VAL A 72 9.27 17.90 -6.08
C VAL A 72 8.20 16.90 -6.53
N GLY A 73 8.19 15.70 -5.94
CA GLY A 73 7.23 14.62 -6.23
C GLY A 73 5.96 14.71 -5.39
N SER A 74 5.21 15.83 -5.47
CA SER A 74 3.91 15.94 -4.77
C SER A 74 2.84 15.06 -5.42
N ALA A 75 1.72 14.83 -4.71
CA ALA A 75 0.60 14.03 -5.21
C ALA A 75 0.07 14.58 -6.55
N GLU A 76 -0.05 15.91 -6.68
CA GLU A 76 -0.50 16.55 -7.92
C GLU A 76 0.45 16.28 -9.09
N PHE A 77 1.77 16.26 -8.82
CA PHE A 77 2.77 15.97 -9.85
C PHE A 77 2.68 14.50 -10.28
N THR A 78 2.72 13.55 -9.34
CA THR A 78 2.76 12.13 -9.64
C THR A 78 1.48 11.62 -10.29
N LEU A 79 0.31 12.06 -9.82
CA LEU A 79 -0.98 11.73 -10.43
C LEU A 79 -1.08 12.31 -11.85
N SER A 80 -0.71 13.59 -12.05
CA SER A 80 -0.74 14.22 -13.36
C SER A 80 0.24 13.56 -14.34
N PHE A 81 1.42 13.17 -13.86
CA PHE A 81 2.41 12.46 -14.65
C PHE A 81 1.87 11.10 -15.11
N ALA A 82 1.43 10.28 -14.17
CA ALA A 82 0.91 8.94 -14.47
C ALA A 82 -0.32 8.97 -15.41
N ALA A 83 -1.19 9.98 -15.27
CA ALA A 83 -2.33 10.14 -16.16
C ALA A 83 -1.96 10.48 -17.62
N GLN A 84 -0.76 11.00 -17.85
CA GLN A 84 -0.28 11.39 -19.19
C GLN A 84 0.72 10.40 -19.80
N HIS A 85 1.19 9.41 -19.03
CA HIS A 85 2.23 8.49 -19.47
C HIS A 85 1.75 7.03 -19.37
N GLU A 86 1.29 6.51 -20.50
CA GLU A 86 0.89 5.11 -20.62
C GLU A 86 2.03 4.17 -20.17
N GLY A 87 1.71 3.22 -19.31
CA GLY A 87 2.66 2.25 -18.76
C GLY A 87 3.41 2.74 -17.51
N CYS A 88 3.05 3.91 -16.97
CA CYS A 88 3.49 4.37 -15.65
C CYS A 88 2.28 4.51 -14.73
N MET A 89 2.29 3.80 -13.62
CA MET A 89 1.21 3.85 -12.62
C MET A 89 1.49 4.94 -11.58
N PRO A 90 0.46 5.54 -10.98
CA PRO A 90 0.65 6.25 -9.72
C PRO A 90 0.82 5.24 -8.59
N LEU A 91 1.61 5.60 -7.58
CA LEU A 91 1.73 4.87 -6.32
C LEU A 91 1.28 5.79 -5.18
N MET A 92 0.31 5.31 -4.41
CA MET A 92 -0.07 5.93 -3.14
C MET A 92 0.57 5.18 -1.98
N ASP A 93 1.18 5.93 -1.06
CA ASP A 93 1.58 5.41 0.25
C ASP A 93 0.65 6.01 1.31
N ASN A 94 0.01 5.17 2.13
CA ASN A 94 -0.95 5.66 3.11
C ASN A 94 -0.30 6.38 4.31
N GLY A 95 1.01 6.30 4.47
CA GLY A 95 1.79 7.12 5.42
C GLY A 95 2.13 8.51 4.90
N HIS A 96 1.98 8.76 3.59
CA HIS A 96 2.36 10.00 2.93
C HIS A 96 1.22 11.04 2.77
N TYR A 97 0.17 10.93 3.57
CA TYR A 97 -0.95 11.85 3.57
C TYR A 97 -1.13 12.51 4.94
N HIS A 98 -1.90 13.59 4.97
CA HIS A 98 -2.24 14.23 6.23
C HIS A 98 -2.98 13.23 7.14
N PRO A 99 -2.74 13.21 8.48
CA PRO A 99 -3.37 12.25 9.39
C PRO A 99 -4.90 12.25 9.41
N THR A 100 -5.52 13.28 8.86
CA THR A 100 -6.99 13.38 8.69
C THR A 100 -7.47 12.95 7.32
N GLU A 101 -6.58 12.57 6.41
CA GLU A 101 -6.92 12.03 5.10
C GLU A 101 -6.86 10.50 5.14
N TYR A 102 -7.90 9.86 4.62
CA TYR A 102 -7.99 8.40 4.52
C TYR A 102 -7.68 7.96 3.09
N VAL A 103 -6.75 7.04 2.94
CA VAL A 103 -6.40 6.46 1.63
C VAL A 103 -7.51 5.54 1.14
N SER A 104 -8.26 4.93 2.05
CA SER A 104 -9.47 4.18 1.69
C SER A 104 -10.45 5.00 0.85
N ASP A 105 -10.62 6.29 1.13
CA ASP A 105 -11.45 7.19 0.31
C ASP A 105 -10.82 7.50 -1.07
N LYS A 106 -9.51 7.45 -1.17
CA LYS A 106 -8.78 7.73 -2.42
C LYS A 106 -8.78 6.54 -3.40
N ILE A 107 -8.80 5.31 -2.89
CA ILE A 107 -8.78 4.09 -3.71
C ILE A 107 -9.90 4.08 -4.77
N PRO A 108 -11.19 4.24 -4.44
CA PRO A 108 -12.23 4.24 -5.44
C PRO A 108 -12.12 5.41 -6.43
N ALA A 109 -11.63 6.56 -5.99
CA ALA A 109 -11.37 7.69 -6.89
C ALA A 109 -10.27 7.35 -7.92
N MET A 110 -9.21 6.67 -7.50
CA MET A 110 -8.15 6.21 -8.40
C MET A 110 -8.67 5.17 -9.39
N LEU A 111 -9.51 4.23 -8.95
CA LEU A 111 -10.11 3.20 -9.80
C LEU A 111 -11.00 3.75 -10.92
N CYS A 112 -11.49 5.00 -10.78
CA CYS A 112 -12.25 5.66 -11.85
C CYS A 112 -11.38 6.09 -13.04
N PHE A 113 -10.09 6.35 -12.83
CA PHE A 113 -9.23 6.99 -13.82
C PHE A 113 -8.05 6.14 -14.25
N TYR A 114 -7.58 5.22 -13.39
CA TYR A 114 -6.43 4.38 -13.67
C TYR A 114 -6.84 2.91 -13.83
N PRO A 115 -6.40 2.23 -14.88
CA PRO A 115 -6.66 0.81 -15.06
C PRO A 115 -5.98 -0.03 -13.96
N GLU A 116 -4.82 0.40 -13.50
CA GLU A 116 -4.04 -0.22 -12.44
C GLU A 116 -3.25 0.86 -11.67
N PHE A 117 -2.95 0.62 -10.41
CA PHE A 117 -2.07 1.46 -9.61
C PHE A 117 -1.38 0.69 -8.49
N ALA A 118 -0.35 1.27 -7.90
CA ALA A 118 0.38 0.68 -6.79
C ALA A 118 -0.03 1.34 -5.46
N LEU A 119 0.02 0.55 -4.39
CA LEU A 119 -0.31 0.97 -3.02
C LEU A 119 0.77 0.47 -2.07
N HIS A 120 1.46 1.38 -1.41
CA HIS A 120 2.22 1.09 -0.21
C HIS A 120 1.31 1.13 1.01
N ILE A 121 1.39 0.07 1.81
CA ILE A 121 0.54 -0.13 2.98
C ILE A 121 1.42 -0.09 4.21
N THR A 122 1.25 0.96 4.97
CA THR A 122 1.95 1.22 6.22
C THR A 122 0.95 1.68 7.28
N ARG A 123 1.40 1.94 8.48
CA ARG A 123 0.59 2.58 9.51
C ARG A 123 1.07 4.00 9.73
N GLY A 124 0.37 4.96 9.16
CA GLY A 124 0.60 6.37 9.40
C GLY A 124 0.16 6.77 10.82
N VAL A 125 1.11 7.14 11.68
CA VAL A 125 0.82 7.60 13.06
C VAL A 125 0.73 9.11 13.13
N ARG A 126 1.50 9.77 12.30
CA ARG A 126 1.58 11.23 12.16
C ARG A 126 1.86 11.55 10.69
N TRP A 127 2.19 12.80 10.41
CA TRP A 127 2.65 13.19 9.09
C TRP A 127 3.88 12.38 8.68
N ASP A 128 3.83 11.85 7.48
CA ASP A 128 4.96 11.22 6.83
C ASP A 128 5.68 10.22 7.75
N SER A 129 4.92 9.28 8.26
CA SER A 129 5.44 8.28 9.19
C SER A 129 5.01 6.88 8.79
N ASP A 130 6.02 6.05 8.49
CA ASP A 130 5.85 4.70 8.01
C ASP A 130 6.16 3.72 9.15
N HIS A 131 5.12 3.23 9.79
CA HIS A 131 5.22 2.27 10.90
C HIS A 131 4.72 0.89 10.48
N VAL A 132 5.10 -0.11 11.28
CA VAL A 132 4.61 -1.48 11.09
C VAL A 132 3.10 -1.51 10.99
N LEU A 133 2.59 -2.13 9.93
CA LEU A 133 1.16 -2.26 9.68
C LEU A 133 0.49 -3.08 10.78
N LEU A 134 -0.60 -2.56 11.30
CA LEU A 134 -1.50 -3.24 12.23
C LEU A 134 -2.89 -3.37 11.62
N LEU A 135 -3.71 -4.26 12.19
CA LEU A 135 -5.09 -4.48 11.76
C LEU A 135 -6.02 -3.41 12.39
N ASP A 136 -5.81 -2.16 12.02
CA ASP A 136 -6.65 -1.04 12.42
C ASP A 136 -7.84 -0.81 11.46
N ASP A 137 -8.64 0.21 11.71
CA ASP A 137 -9.85 0.43 10.95
C ASP A 137 -9.55 0.93 9.53
N GLU A 138 -8.53 1.79 9.36
CA GLU A 138 -8.14 2.27 8.03
C GLU A 138 -7.58 1.11 7.15
N THR A 139 -6.76 0.25 7.74
CA THR A 139 -6.26 -0.95 7.05
C THR A 139 -7.40 -1.83 6.55
N LYS A 140 -8.44 -2.02 7.37
CA LYS A 140 -9.63 -2.79 6.97
C LYS A 140 -10.44 -2.08 5.89
N GLU A 141 -10.61 -0.75 5.97
CA GLU A 141 -11.35 0.00 4.96
C GLU A 141 -10.62 0.04 3.61
N MET A 142 -9.30 0.20 3.58
CA MET A 142 -8.52 0.06 2.34
C MET A 142 -8.74 -1.30 1.67
N ALA A 143 -8.68 -2.39 2.46
CA ALA A 143 -8.94 -3.74 1.94
C ALA A 143 -10.38 -3.89 1.42
N LYS A 144 -11.37 -3.32 2.12
CA LYS A 144 -12.77 -3.33 1.67
C LYS A 144 -12.96 -2.57 0.37
N GLU A 145 -12.30 -1.41 0.19
CA GLU A 145 -12.40 -0.66 -1.07
C GLU A 145 -11.83 -1.46 -2.25
N ILE A 146 -10.73 -2.17 -2.05
CA ILE A 146 -10.14 -3.01 -3.10
C ILE A 146 -11.08 -4.18 -3.45
N VAL A 147 -11.60 -4.87 -2.44
CA VAL A 147 -12.45 -6.05 -2.65
C VAL A 147 -13.83 -5.69 -3.20
N ARG A 148 -14.51 -4.66 -2.63
CA ARG A 148 -15.86 -4.28 -3.07
C ARG A 148 -15.92 -3.71 -4.49
N ASN A 149 -14.79 -3.23 -5.01
CA ASN A 149 -14.65 -2.71 -6.36
C ASN A 149 -14.03 -3.72 -7.34
N ASP A 150 -13.90 -5.00 -6.94
CA ASP A 150 -13.32 -6.08 -7.76
C ASP A 150 -11.93 -5.70 -8.33
N ALA A 151 -11.07 -5.14 -7.46
CA ALA A 151 -9.82 -4.51 -7.86
C ALA A 151 -8.56 -5.26 -7.38
N LEU A 152 -8.68 -6.52 -6.94
CA LEU A 152 -7.55 -7.32 -6.45
C LEU A 152 -6.45 -7.54 -7.50
N ASP A 153 -6.81 -7.58 -8.78
CA ASP A 153 -5.91 -7.74 -9.92
C ASP A 153 -5.45 -6.40 -10.53
N ARG A 154 -5.98 -5.27 -10.02
CA ARG A 154 -5.69 -3.90 -10.49
C ARG A 154 -4.84 -3.08 -9.51
N VAL A 155 -4.72 -3.53 -8.27
CA VAL A 155 -3.99 -2.82 -7.23
C VAL A 155 -2.78 -3.65 -6.79
N TYR A 156 -1.57 -3.14 -7.10
CA TYR A 156 -0.32 -3.76 -6.69
C TYR A 156 0.02 -3.32 -5.25
N MET A 157 -0.11 -4.23 -4.32
CA MET A 157 0.00 -3.97 -2.89
C MET A 157 1.37 -4.37 -2.35
N ALA A 158 2.03 -3.48 -1.63
CA ALA A 158 3.30 -3.75 -0.96
C ALA A 158 3.30 -3.15 0.44
N LEU A 159 4.16 -3.68 1.31
CA LEU A 159 4.44 -3.07 2.62
C LEU A 159 5.65 -2.15 2.46
N ASP A 160 5.55 -0.94 3.00
CA ASP A 160 6.67 -0.01 3.07
C ASP A 160 6.73 0.68 4.43
N TYR A 161 7.66 0.23 5.26
CA TYR A 161 7.93 0.84 6.56
C TYR A 161 9.30 0.45 7.10
N PHE A 162 9.79 1.28 8.01
CA PHE A 162 11.05 1.08 8.71
C PHE A 162 10.81 1.09 10.22
N ASP A 163 11.19 0.01 10.89
CA ASP A 163 11.24 -0.02 12.35
C ASP A 163 12.54 -0.70 12.78
N ALA A 164 13.42 0.07 13.39
CA ALA A 164 14.69 -0.42 13.89
C ALA A 164 14.62 -0.91 15.35
N SER A 165 13.46 -0.74 16.00
CA SER A 165 13.24 -1.13 17.40
C SER A 165 12.85 -2.61 17.55
N ILE A 166 12.44 -3.25 16.49
CA ILE A 166 12.02 -4.66 16.46
C ILE A 166 12.72 -5.43 15.35
N ASN A 167 12.73 -6.75 15.48
CA ASN A 167 13.25 -7.64 14.44
C ASN A 167 12.53 -7.38 13.11
N ARG A 168 13.30 -7.13 12.04
CA ARG A 168 12.75 -6.81 10.71
C ARG A 168 11.87 -7.92 10.14
N VAL A 169 12.25 -9.18 10.34
CA VAL A 169 11.45 -10.33 9.86
C VAL A 169 10.12 -10.36 10.60
N LEU A 170 10.13 -10.12 11.91
CA LEU A 170 8.91 -10.05 12.72
C LEU A 170 8.01 -8.89 12.27
N ALA A 171 8.60 -7.72 12.03
CA ALA A 171 7.86 -6.54 11.55
C ALA A 171 7.14 -6.83 10.22
N LEU A 172 7.88 -7.38 9.25
CA LEU A 172 7.31 -7.72 7.94
C LEU A 172 6.26 -8.82 8.04
N ALA A 173 6.53 -9.89 8.78
CA ALA A 173 5.57 -11.00 8.96
C ALA A 173 4.27 -10.51 9.62
N THR A 174 4.37 -9.68 10.65
CA THR A 174 3.20 -9.07 11.32
C THR A 174 2.39 -8.22 10.34
N GLY A 175 3.04 -7.37 9.57
CA GLY A 175 2.36 -6.51 8.60
C GLY A 175 1.68 -7.30 7.47
N PHE A 176 2.34 -8.29 6.90
CA PHE A 176 1.72 -9.17 5.89
C PHE A 176 0.49 -9.89 6.45
N ARG A 177 0.58 -10.45 7.64
CA ARG A 177 -0.55 -11.13 8.29
C ARG A 177 -1.68 -10.15 8.60
N SER A 178 -1.37 -8.94 9.04
CA SER A 178 -2.38 -7.89 9.27
C SER A 178 -3.11 -7.53 7.97
N TRP A 179 -2.38 -7.37 6.87
CA TRP A 179 -2.99 -7.10 5.57
C TRP A 179 -3.84 -8.28 5.06
N GLN A 180 -3.36 -9.50 5.16
CA GLN A 180 -4.13 -10.69 4.80
C GLN A 180 -5.42 -10.82 5.60
N LYS A 181 -5.41 -10.50 6.90
CA LYS A 181 -6.63 -10.48 7.74
C LYS A 181 -7.59 -9.37 7.33
N ALA A 182 -7.08 -8.21 6.94
CA ALA A 182 -7.90 -7.13 6.41
C ALA A 182 -8.61 -7.56 5.10
N LEU A 183 -7.88 -8.18 4.17
CA LEU A 183 -8.44 -8.74 2.94
C LEU A 183 -9.46 -9.86 3.24
N LEU A 184 -9.15 -10.76 4.17
CA LEU A 184 -10.09 -11.80 4.61
C LEU A 184 -11.39 -11.19 5.17
N THR A 185 -11.27 -10.16 5.99
CA THR A 185 -12.43 -9.42 6.52
C THR A 185 -13.25 -8.81 5.39
N ALA A 186 -12.60 -8.22 4.41
CA ALA A 186 -13.26 -7.62 3.24
C ALA A 186 -13.97 -8.66 2.38
N LEU A 187 -13.36 -9.83 2.16
CA LEU A 187 -13.94 -10.95 1.41
C LEU A 187 -15.13 -11.59 2.13
N CYS A 188 -15.12 -11.62 3.46
CA CYS A 188 -16.25 -12.10 4.27
C CYS A 188 -17.36 -11.07 4.43
N THR A 189 -17.14 -9.81 4.06
CA THR A 189 -18.15 -8.75 4.13
C THR A 189 -19.17 -8.93 3.00
N PRO A 190 -20.49 -8.88 3.26
CA PRO A 190 -21.52 -9.04 2.25
C PRO A 190 -21.70 -7.77 1.39
N ASN A 191 -20.68 -7.45 0.59
CA ASN A 191 -20.56 -6.18 -0.14
C ASN A 191 -21.75 -5.90 -1.05
N GLU A 192 -22.25 -6.89 -1.79
CA GLU A 192 -23.42 -6.76 -2.68
C GLU A 192 -24.67 -6.33 -1.91
N MET A 193 -24.94 -6.96 -0.76
CA MET A 193 -26.09 -6.61 0.07
C MET A 193 -25.96 -5.19 0.64
N LEU A 194 -24.77 -4.79 1.07
CA LEU A 194 -24.52 -3.44 1.59
C LEU A 194 -24.72 -2.39 0.48
N LYS A 195 -24.25 -2.68 -0.72
CA LYS A 195 -24.46 -1.84 -1.90
C LYS A 195 -25.95 -1.71 -2.25
N GLU A 196 -26.70 -2.81 -2.26
CA GLU A 196 -28.16 -2.79 -2.51
C GLU A 196 -28.90 -1.92 -1.49
N LEU A 197 -28.52 -1.99 -0.20
CA LEU A 197 -29.11 -1.14 0.84
C LEU A 197 -28.85 0.34 0.60
N GLN A 198 -27.65 0.69 0.11
CA GLN A 198 -27.31 2.05 -0.27
C GLN A 198 -28.12 2.50 -1.49
N ASP A 199 -28.11 1.72 -2.56
CA ASP A 199 -28.77 2.04 -3.82
C ASP A 199 -30.29 2.18 -3.68
N THR A 200 -30.89 1.46 -2.72
CA THR A 200 -32.32 1.54 -2.37
C THR A 200 -32.62 2.53 -1.24
N ASN A 201 -31.65 3.34 -0.83
CA ASN A 201 -31.78 4.37 0.22
C ASN A 201 -32.23 3.82 1.59
N GLN A 202 -31.89 2.58 1.91
CA GLN A 202 -32.17 1.96 3.22
C GLN A 202 -31.03 2.26 4.22
N LEU A 203 -30.66 3.52 4.36
CA LEU A 203 -29.45 3.96 5.09
C LEU A 203 -29.42 3.55 6.57
N GLY A 204 -30.58 3.55 7.23
CA GLY A 204 -30.66 3.07 8.63
C GLY A 204 -30.31 1.58 8.76
N LYS A 205 -30.80 0.75 7.84
CA LYS A 205 -30.47 -0.68 7.81
C LYS A 205 -29.01 -0.90 7.42
N LEU A 206 -28.49 -0.12 6.46
CA LEU A 206 -27.09 -0.14 6.07
C LEU A 206 -26.18 0.13 7.27
N MET A 207 -26.45 1.17 8.06
CA MET A 207 -25.71 1.48 9.28
C MET A 207 -25.69 0.31 10.27
N VAL A 208 -26.85 -0.30 10.53
CA VAL A 208 -26.95 -1.46 11.45
C VAL A 208 -26.16 -2.66 10.89
N MET A 209 -26.20 -2.89 9.58
CA MET A 209 -25.45 -3.97 8.94
C MET A 209 -23.94 -3.74 9.00
N HIS A 210 -23.46 -2.51 8.82
CA HIS A 210 -22.05 -2.18 9.01
C HIS A 210 -21.56 -2.51 10.43
N GLU A 211 -22.38 -2.27 11.45
CA GLU A 211 -22.03 -2.67 12.82
C GLU A 211 -22.07 -4.20 13.01
N ALA A 212 -23.07 -4.86 12.43
CA ALA A 212 -23.20 -6.30 12.57
C ALA A 212 -22.03 -7.08 11.95
N VAL A 213 -21.51 -6.65 10.80
CA VAL A 213 -20.38 -7.31 10.14
C VAL A 213 -19.06 -7.20 10.91
N LYS A 214 -18.93 -6.22 11.81
CA LYS A 214 -17.76 -6.12 12.70
C LYS A 214 -17.62 -7.29 13.68
N MET A 215 -18.72 -8.00 13.91
CA MET A 215 -18.79 -9.15 14.83
C MET A 215 -18.67 -10.50 14.09
N LEU A 216 -18.29 -10.51 12.82
CA LEU A 216 -17.98 -11.75 12.12
C LEU A 216 -16.80 -12.47 12.79
N PRO A 217 -16.80 -13.81 12.85
CA PRO A 217 -15.77 -14.61 13.52
C PRO A 217 -14.49 -14.71 12.68
N ILE A 218 -13.92 -13.56 12.31
CA ILE A 218 -12.75 -13.49 11.45
C ILE A 218 -11.52 -14.17 12.07
N GLY A 219 -11.41 -14.14 13.40
CA GLY A 219 -10.32 -14.83 14.11
C GLY A 219 -10.35 -16.34 13.88
N GLU A 220 -11.50 -16.96 14.06
CA GLU A 220 -11.69 -18.40 13.88
C GLU A 220 -11.51 -18.81 12.40
N ILE A 221 -11.97 -17.97 11.47
CA ILE A 221 -11.78 -18.19 10.03
C ILE A 221 -10.29 -18.10 9.69
N TRP A 222 -9.57 -17.14 10.27
CA TRP A 222 -8.13 -16.98 10.08
C TRP A 222 -7.34 -18.18 10.62
N GLU A 223 -7.66 -18.66 11.80
CA GLU A 223 -7.03 -19.84 12.40
C GLU A 223 -7.26 -21.10 11.54
N GLU A 224 -8.49 -21.28 11.07
CA GLU A 224 -8.81 -22.40 10.16
C GLU A 224 -8.09 -22.28 8.81
N TYR A 225 -7.96 -21.07 8.27
CA TYR A 225 -7.14 -20.81 7.08
C TYR A 225 -5.68 -21.21 7.31
N CYS A 226 -5.06 -20.73 8.39
CA CYS A 226 -3.68 -21.10 8.74
C CYS A 226 -3.51 -22.63 8.86
N ARG A 227 -4.46 -23.29 9.51
CA ARG A 227 -4.45 -24.73 9.67
C ARG A 227 -4.52 -25.47 8.32
N ARG A 228 -5.36 -25.03 7.39
CA ARG A 228 -5.50 -25.63 6.05
C ARG A 228 -4.25 -25.44 5.19
N GLU A 229 -3.66 -24.25 5.25
CA GLU A 229 -2.45 -23.93 4.50
C GLU A 229 -1.17 -24.48 5.15
N GLY A 230 -1.26 -25.09 6.33
CA GLY A 230 -0.11 -25.63 7.06
C GLY A 230 0.88 -24.56 7.52
N VAL A 231 0.39 -23.34 7.78
CA VAL A 231 1.19 -22.23 8.29
C VAL A 231 0.89 -21.98 9.77
N CYS A 232 1.86 -21.43 10.50
CA CYS A 232 1.70 -21.10 11.91
C CYS A 232 0.58 -20.09 12.13
N ASP A 233 -0.16 -20.21 13.22
CA ASP A 233 -1.06 -19.17 13.72
C ASP A 233 -0.31 -17.96 14.27
N ASP A 234 -1.04 -16.98 14.81
CA ASP A 234 -0.46 -15.71 15.26
C ASP A 234 0.42 -15.82 16.51
N LEU A 235 0.23 -16.83 17.31
CA LEU A 235 1.04 -17.03 18.52
C LEU A 235 2.34 -17.78 18.21
N HIS A 236 2.26 -18.80 17.37
CA HIS A 236 3.40 -19.68 17.10
C HIS A 236 4.38 -19.12 16.05
N PHE A 237 3.99 -18.21 15.14
CA PHE A 237 4.98 -17.67 14.20
C PHE A 237 6.04 -16.80 14.89
N TYR A 238 5.71 -16.19 16.01
CA TYR A 238 6.68 -15.45 16.83
C TYR A 238 7.82 -16.37 17.32
N ASP A 239 7.47 -17.53 17.84
CA ASP A 239 8.46 -18.50 18.33
C ASP A 239 9.42 -18.96 17.22
N GLU A 240 8.91 -19.13 16.01
CA GLU A 240 9.72 -19.48 14.83
C GLU A 240 10.70 -18.36 14.45
N ILE A 241 10.26 -17.11 14.49
CA ILE A 241 11.12 -15.95 14.19
C ILE A 241 12.18 -15.77 15.28
N GLU A 242 11.81 -15.89 16.55
CA GLU A 242 12.74 -15.80 17.67
C GLU A 242 13.81 -16.92 17.61
N ARG A 243 13.39 -18.12 17.24
CA ARG A 243 14.31 -19.23 16.99
C ARG A 243 15.28 -18.89 15.84
N TYR A 244 14.76 -18.38 14.72
CA TYR A 244 15.60 -17.99 13.58
C TYR A 244 16.57 -16.86 13.95
N GLU A 245 16.14 -15.87 14.69
CA GLU A 245 17.01 -14.81 15.21
C GLU A 245 18.17 -15.38 16.03
N ARG A 246 17.86 -16.23 17.00
CA ARG A 246 18.86 -16.86 17.88
C ARG A 246 19.80 -17.80 17.13
N GLU A 247 19.29 -18.60 16.21
CA GLU A 247 20.07 -19.66 15.57
C GLU A 247 20.82 -19.20 14.32
N VAL A 248 20.33 -18.16 13.64
CA VAL A 248 20.86 -17.71 12.37
C VAL A 248 21.35 -16.26 12.42
N LEU A 249 20.49 -15.30 12.78
CA LEU A 249 20.84 -13.88 12.65
C LEU A 249 21.97 -13.46 13.60
N THR A 250 21.90 -13.87 14.86
CA THR A 250 22.95 -13.55 15.85
C THR A 250 24.32 -14.16 15.53
N LYS A 251 24.37 -15.15 14.64
CA LYS A 251 25.63 -15.79 14.21
C LYS A 251 26.25 -15.15 12.97
N ARG A 252 25.56 -14.19 12.36
CA ARG A 252 26.05 -13.49 11.17
C ARG A 252 26.89 -12.25 11.50
N GLY A 253 27.06 -11.91 12.77
CA GLY A 253 27.88 -10.80 13.28
C GLY A 253 27.09 -9.55 13.47
#